data_3b4dc1cc7aa7653172cbccc5c9dcb6a6
#
_entry.id   3b4dc1cc7aa7653172cbccc5c9dcb6a6
#
_cell.length_a   1.000
_cell.length_b   1.000
_cell.length_c   1.000
_cell.angle_alpha   90.00
_cell.angle_beta   90.00
_cell.angle_gamma   90.00
#
_symmetry.space_group_name_H-M   'P 1'
#
loop_
_entity.id
_entity.type
_entity.pdbx_description
1 polymer ?
#
loop_
_entity_poly.entity_id
_entity_poly.type
_entity_poly.pdbx_seq_one_letter_code
_entity_poly.pdbx_strand_id
1 'polypeptide(L)'
;MNSTAGGSRHLGVHIDRSATDVYAYASDPANLPAWAHGLGGSVEKAADGAWIADSSPLGRVRVAFAPRNDLGVLDHYVTLPSGKTVYNPVRVIADAPGCEVVFTLRRQPEATDADFERDAGMVTADLTRLKELLESA
;
A
#
# COMPACT_ATOMS: atom_id res chain seq x y z
N MET A 1 -26.38 9.40 11.53
CA MET A 1 -25.94 9.07 10.94
C MET A 1 -25.19 8.42 10.82
N ASN A 2 -25.16 7.99 10.90
CA ASN A 2 -24.39 7.52 10.76
C ASN A 2 -23.88 7.11 9.85
N SER A 3 -23.90 7.24 9.57
CA SER A 3 -23.47 6.69 8.43
C SER A 3 -22.10 6.14 8.45
N THR A 4 -21.99 4.97 8.07
CA THR A 4 -20.73 4.30 8.04
C THR A 4 -20.16 4.16 6.65
N ALA A 5 -20.95 4.53 5.65
CA ALA A 5 -20.48 4.45 4.28
C ALA A 5 -19.33 5.40 4.10
N GLY A 6 -18.28 4.97 3.43
CA GLY A 6 -17.15 5.80 3.11
C GLY A 6 -16.16 6.04 4.22
N GLY A 7 -16.26 5.33 5.32
CA GLY A 7 -15.28 5.48 6.40
C GLY A 7 -13.88 5.12 5.95
N SER A 8 -12.88 5.72 6.61
CA SER A 8 -11.48 5.44 6.37
C SER A 8 -10.78 5.14 7.68
N ARG A 9 -9.70 4.39 7.60
CA ARG A 9 -8.82 4.16 8.74
C ARG A 9 -7.40 4.47 8.32
N HIS A 10 -6.69 5.26 9.13
CA HIS A 10 -5.31 5.64 8.85
C HIS A 10 -4.41 4.73 9.67
N LEU A 11 -3.66 3.89 8.97
CA LEU A 11 -2.78 2.92 9.60
C LEU A 11 -1.35 3.38 9.38
N GLY A 12 -0.61 3.55 10.47
CA GLY A 12 0.74 4.10 10.39
C GLY A 12 1.75 3.24 11.08
N VAL A 13 3.00 3.38 10.64
CA VAL A 13 4.14 2.74 11.28
C VAL A 13 5.30 3.71 11.26
N HIS A 14 6.01 3.81 12.39
CA HIS A 14 7.25 4.58 12.43
C HIS A 14 8.40 3.68 11.98
N ILE A 15 9.23 4.19 11.06
CA ILE A 15 10.41 3.47 10.58
C ILE A 15 11.64 4.29 10.90
N ASP A 16 12.62 3.66 11.54
CA ASP A 16 13.85 4.31 11.98
C ASP A 16 14.87 4.39 10.84
N ARG A 17 14.44 4.94 9.72
CA ARG A 17 15.22 5.24 8.54
C ARG A 17 14.70 6.54 7.96
N SER A 18 15.52 7.25 7.20
CA SER A 18 15.12 8.53 6.63
C SER A 18 13.93 8.37 5.69
N ALA A 19 13.11 9.41 5.58
CA ALA A 19 11.99 9.41 4.65
C ALA A 19 12.46 9.18 3.21
N THR A 20 13.63 9.72 2.85
CA THR A 20 14.21 9.53 1.51
C THR A 20 14.50 8.06 1.23
N ASP A 21 15.13 7.36 2.19
CA ASP A 21 15.45 5.94 2.03
C ASP A 21 14.19 5.10 1.95
N VAL A 22 13.22 5.38 2.81
CA VAL A 22 11.98 4.61 2.83
C VAL A 22 11.19 4.82 1.55
N TYR A 23 11.09 6.05 1.09
CA TYR A 23 10.40 6.35 -0.16
C TYR A 23 11.08 5.64 -1.34
N ALA A 24 12.41 5.69 -1.40
CA ALA A 24 13.15 5.07 -2.50
C ALA A 24 12.88 3.57 -2.58
N TYR A 25 12.84 2.90 -1.43
CA TYR A 25 12.58 1.47 -1.39
C TYR A 25 11.13 1.14 -1.70
N ALA A 26 10.21 1.82 -1.03
CA ALA A 26 8.79 1.50 -1.14
C ALA A 26 8.19 1.90 -2.49
N SER A 27 8.78 2.90 -3.16
CA SER A 27 8.29 3.34 -4.46
C SER A 27 8.78 2.47 -5.62
N ASP A 28 9.69 1.54 -5.36
CA ASP A 28 10.18 0.63 -6.39
C ASP A 28 9.27 -0.60 -6.44
N PRO A 29 8.49 -0.78 -7.52
CA PRO A 29 7.56 -1.90 -7.59
C PRO A 29 8.23 -3.27 -7.54
N ALA A 30 9.51 -3.36 -7.90
CA ALA A 30 10.25 -4.61 -7.80
C ALA A 30 10.36 -5.10 -6.36
N ASN A 31 10.23 -4.20 -5.39
CA ASN A 31 10.29 -4.53 -3.97
C ASN A 31 8.94 -4.93 -3.37
N LEU A 32 7.83 -4.74 -4.10
CA LEU A 32 6.49 -5.04 -3.58
C LEU A 32 6.34 -6.48 -3.06
N PRO A 33 6.85 -7.51 -3.78
CA PRO A 33 6.70 -8.87 -3.28
C PRO A 33 7.33 -9.10 -1.91
N ALA A 34 8.32 -8.30 -1.54
CA ALA A 34 9.02 -8.47 -0.26
C ALA A 34 8.19 -7.99 0.92
N TRP A 35 7.33 -6.99 0.73
CA TRP A 35 6.60 -6.42 1.86
C TRP A 35 5.10 -6.30 1.65
N ALA A 36 4.62 -6.14 0.43
CA ALA A 36 3.20 -5.95 0.14
C ALA A 36 2.57 -7.29 -0.26
N HIS A 37 2.40 -8.18 0.69
CA HIS A 37 2.01 -9.56 0.41
C HIS A 37 0.61 -9.69 -0.17
N GLY A 38 -0.25 -8.70 0.02
CA GLY A 38 -1.55 -8.69 -0.63
C GLY A 38 -1.47 -8.62 -2.14
N LEU A 39 -0.32 -8.20 -2.68
CA LEU A 39 -0.10 -8.12 -4.12
C LEU A 39 0.64 -9.36 -4.68
N GLY A 40 0.89 -10.38 -3.85
CA GLY A 40 1.43 -11.63 -4.30
C GLY A 40 2.95 -11.68 -4.40
N GLY A 41 3.46 -12.71 -5.05
CA GLY A 41 4.88 -13.04 -5.07
C GLY A 41 5.66 -12.51 -6.24
N SER A 42 5.03 -11.89 -7.23
CA SER A 42 5.75 -11.36 -8.39
C SER A 42 4.98 -10.23 -9.04
N VAL A 43 5.71 -9.31 -9.62
CA VAL A 43 5.14 -8.21 -10.38
C VAL A 43 5.89 -8.06 -11.70
N GLU A 44 5.20 -7.63 -12.75
CA GLU A 44 5.82 -7.34 -14.03
C GLU A 44 5.24 -6.06 -14.60
N LYS A 45 6.05 -5.34 -15.37
CA LYS A 45 5.63 -4.07 -15.93
C LYS A 45 4.79 -4.29 -17.17
N ALA A 46 3.63 -3.62 -17.23
CA ALA A 46 2.77 -3.64 -18.40
C ALA A 46 3.24 -2.59 -19.41
N ALA A 47 2.75 -2.72 -20.65
CA ALA A 47 3.14 -1.83 -21.74
C ALA A 47 2.82 -0.36 -21.48
N ASP A 48 1.77 -0.09 -20.70
CA ASP A 48 1.35 1.28 -20.40
C ASP A 48 2.00 1.86 -19.12
N GLY A 49 2.95 1.15 -18.55
CA GLY A 49 3.67 1.62 -17.37
C GLY A 49 3.09 1.19 -16.05
N ALA A 50 1.91 0.61 -16.02
CA ALA A 50 1.37 0.05 -14.79
C ALA A 50 2.05 -1.28 -14.50
N TRP A 51 1.81 -1.81 -13.30
CA TRP A 51 2.39 -3.09 -12.87
C TRP A 51 1.30 -4.13 -12.73
N ILE A 52 1.58 -5.36 -13.13
CA ILE A 52 0.66 -6.47 -13.02
C ILE A 52 1.18 -7.40 -11.95
N ALA A 53 0.34 -7.69 -10.96
CA ALA A 53 0.66 -8.64 -9.91
C ALA A 53 -0.30 -9.81 -10.03
N ASP A 54 0.26 -11.02 -10.20
CA ASP A 54 -0.52 -12.24 -10.19
C ASP A 54 -0.61 -12.70 -8.76
N SER A 55 -1.49 -12.06 -8.02
CA SER A 55 -1.51 -12.35 -6.61
C SER A 55 -2.72 -13.19 -6.27
N SER A 56 -2.51 -14.12 -5.45
CA SER A 56 -3.58 -14.65 -4.67
C SER A 56 -3.52 -13.93 -3.34
N PRO A 57 -4.61 -13.62 -2.65
CA PRO A 57 -5.96 -14.11 -2.92
C PRO A 57 -6.76 -13.26 -3.89
N LEU A 58 -6.23 -12.15 -4.38
CA LEU A 58 -6.99 -11.22 -5.20
C LEU A 58 -7.06 -11.63 -6.68
N GLY A 59 -6.18 -12.55 -7.11
CA GLY A 59 -6.06 -12.90 -8.51
C GLY A 59 -5.12 -11.93 -9.22
N ARG A 60 -5.28 -11.78 -10.52
CA ARG A 60 -4.43 -10.87 -11.30
C ARG A 60 -4.91 -9.44 -11.13
N VAL A 61 -4.05 -8.58 -10.58
CA VAL A 61 -4.40 -7.18 -10.33
C VAL A 61 -3.44 -6.26 -11.07
N ARG A 62 -3.94 -5.08 -11.38
CA ARG A 62 -3.17 -4.03 -12.03
C ARG A 62 -2.94 -2.92 -11.01
N VAL A 63 -1.69 -2.48 -10.87
CA VAL A 63 -1.32 -1.46 -9.89
C VAL A 63 -0.72 -0.27 -10.62
N ALA A 64 -1.29 0.91 -10.41
CA ALA A 64 -0.80 2.15 -11.00
C ALA A 64 -0.43 3.11 -9.88
N PHE A 65 0.85 3.46 -9.80
CA PHE A 65 1.38 4.36 -8.78
C PHE A 65 1.35 5.80 -9.21
N ALA A 66 1.26 6.72 -8.25
CA ALA A 66 1.51 8.13 -8.47
C ALA A 66 2.91 8.30 -9.09
N PRO A 67 3.10 9.31 -9.94
CA PRO A 67 4.42 9.58 -10.49
C PRO A 67 5.43 9.84 -9.38
N ARG A 68 6.69 9.51 -9.65
CA ARG A 68 7.75 9.77 -8.69
C ARG A 68 7.77 11.24 -8.31
N ASN A 69 7.93 11.52 -7.01
CA ASN A 69 7.83 12.88 -6.50
C ASN A 69 8.71 13.05 -5.26
N ASP A 70 8.83 14.29 -4.82
CA ASP A 70 9.62 14.65 -3.65
C ASP A 70 8.75 14.87 -2.42
N LEU A 71 7.48 14.49 -2.49
CA LEU A 71 6.51 14.75 -1.44
C LEU A 71 6.20 13.52 -0.58
N GLY A 72 6.83 12.39 -0.89
CA GLY A 72 6.57 11.15 -0.18
C GLY A 72 5.24 10.51 -0.55
N VAL A 73 4.67 10.85 -1.70
CA VAL A 73 3.36 10.33 -2.10
C VAL A 73 3.52 9.01 -2.84
N LEU A 74 2.97 7.95 -2.24
CA LEU A 74 2.97 6.60 -2.79
C LEU A 74 1.55 6.14 -3.12
N ASP A 75 0.66 7.07 -3.35
CA ASP A 75 -0.73 6.75 -3.68
C ASP A 75 -0.78 5.83 -4.88
N HIS A 76 -1.70 4.87 -4.85
CA HIS A 76 -1.82 3.95 -5.97
C HIS A 76 -3.25 3.47 -6.14
N TYR A 77 -3.54 3.02 -7.36
CA TYR A 77 -4.82 2.41 -7.72
C TYR A 77 -4.59 0.94 -7.98
N VAL A 78 -5.45 0.11 -7.43
CA VAL A 78 -5.43 -1.34 -7.70
C VAL A 78 -6.70 -1.68 -8.45
N THR A 79 -6.55 -2.22 -9.66
CA THR A 79 -7.69 -2.67 -10.46
C THR A 79 -7.79 -4.18 -10.33
N LEU A 80 -8.94 -4.64 -9.83
CA LEU A 80 -9.21 -6.05 -9.60
C LEU A 80 -9.64 -6.75 -10.88
N PRO A 81 -9.63 -8.09 -10.92
CA PRO A 81 -10.10 -8.82 -12.10
C PRO A 81 -11.52 -8.46 -12.52
N SER A 82 -12.35 -8.05 -11.57
CA SER A 82 -13.72 -7.61 -11.86
C SER A 82 -13.79 -6.29 -12.61
N GLY A 83 -12.67 -5.57 -12.71
CA GLY A 83 -12.64 -4.22 -13.26
C GLY A 83 -12.80 -3.13 -12.21
N LYS A 84 -13.11 -3.48 -10.97
CA LYS A 84 -13.25 -2.51 -9.88
C LYS A 84 -11.88 -1.94 -9.54
N THR A 85 -11.81 -0.63 -9.37
CA THR A 85 -10.57 0.07 -9.01
C THR A 85 -10.67 0.59 -7.59
N VAL A 86 -9.65 0.31 -6.81
CA VAL A 86 -9.54 0.73 -5.41
C VAL A 86 -8.41 1.74 -5.29
N TYR A 87 -8.69 2.87 -4.65
CA TYR A 87 -7.70 3.92 -4.43
C TYR A 87 -7.12 3.78 -3.03
N ASN A 88 -5.79 3.72 -2.95
CA ASN A 88 -5.05 3.56 -1.70
C ASN A 88 -4.08 4.72 -1.51
N PRO A 89 -4.44 5.75 -0.74
CA PRO A 89 -3.48 6.81 -0.39
C PRO A 89 -2.42 6.26 0.56
N VAL A 90 -1.16 6.50 0.22
CA VAL A 90 -0.02 6.11 1.08
C VAL A 90 0.99 7.24 1.08
N ARG A 91 1.47 7.61 2.26
CA ARG A 91 2.40 8.72 2.41
C ARG A 91 3.57 8.35 3.30
N VAL A 92 4.75 8.84 2.91
CA VAL A 92 5.94 8.78 3.74
C VAL A 92 6.16 10.17 4.29
N ILE A 93 6.07 10.31 5.60
CA ILE A 93 6.11 11.60 6.28
C ILE A 93 7.39 11.67 7.11
N ALA A 94 8.23 12.66 6.84
CA ALA A 94 9.46 12.82 7.61
C ALA A 94 9.13 13.13 9.07
N ASP A 95 9.80 12.44 9.98
CA ASP A 95 9.60 12.59 11.42
C ASP A 95 10.94 12.26 12.08
N ALA A 96 11.87 13.22 11.93
CA ALA A 96 13.28 12.99 12.30
C ALA A 96 13.42 12.42 13.70
N PRO A 97 14.33 11.47 13.87
CA PRO A 97 15.34 11.01 12.92
C PRO A 97 14.84 10.00 11.88
N GLY A 98 13.60 9.56 11.96
CA GLY A 98 13.05 8.60 11.01
C GLY A 98 11.92 9.19 10.18
N CYS A 99 10.92 8.34 9.93
CA CYS A 99 9.72 8.75 9.22
C CYS A 99 8.52 7.93 9.67
N GLU A 100 7.35 8.36 9.23
CA GLU A 100 6.13 7.59 9.43
C GLU A 100 5.54 7.27 8.06
N VAL A 101 5.16 6.01 7.85
CA VAL A 101 4.43 5.60 6.65
C VAL A 101 2.97 5.43 7.04
N VAL A 102 2.10 6.14 6.35
CA VAL A 102 0.66 6.12 6.65
C VAL A 102 -0.09 5.60 5.43
N PHE A 103 -0.86 4.55 5.64
CA PHE A 103 -1.75 3.98 4.62
C PHE A 103 -3.18 4.33 5.02
N THR A 104 -3.90 5.02 4.14
CA THR A 104 -5.30 5.33 4.38
C THR A 104 -6.16 4.25 3.74
N LEU A 105 -6.66 3.35 4.57
CA LEU A 105 -7.53 2.27 4.10
C LEU A 105 -8.95 2.81 3.97
N ARG A 106 -9.47 2.78 2.75
CA ARG A 106 -10.81 3.27 2.43
C ARG A 106 -11.79 2.10 2.48
N ARG A 107 -12.86 2.26 3.25
CA ARG A 107 -13.88 1.22 3.33
C ARG A 107 -14.65 1.16 2.01
N GLN A 108 -14.71 -0.01 1.42
CA GLN A 108 -15.47 -0.22 0.18
C GLN A 108 -16.96 -0.32 0.49
N PRO A 109 -17.84 0.11 -0.44
CA PRO A 109 -19.28 0.15 -0.15
C PRO A 109 -19.88 -1.18 0.27
N GLU A 110 -19.41 -2.29 -0.30
CA GLU A 110 -19.94 -3.61 -0.01
C GLU A 110 -19.25 -4.30 1.17
N ALA A 111 -18.22 -3.68 1.74
CA ALA A 111 -17.42 -4.33 2.78
C ALA A 111 -18.21 -4.40 4.09
N THR A 112 -18.21 -5.57 4.69
CA THR A 112 -18.71 -5.75 6.04
C THR A 112 -17.68 -5.23 7.03
N ASP A 113 -18.09 -5.07 8.30
CA ASP A 113 -17.13 -4.70 9.35
C ASP A 113 -16.01 -5.72 9.45
N ALA A 114 -16.34 -7.02 9.32
CA ALA A 114 -15.33 -8.07 9.36
C ALA A 114 -14.35 -7.96 8.17
N ASP A 115 -14.85 -7.65 6.98
CA ASP A 115 -14.01 -7.44 5.82
C ASP A 115 -13.04 -6.28 6.04
N PHE A 116 -13.56 -5.18 6.58
CA PHE A 116 -12.75 -3.99 6.81
C PHE A 116 -11.66 -4.26 7.86
N GLU A 117 -12.00 -4.96 8.95
CA GLU A 117 -11.02 -5.32 9.97
C GLU A 117 -9.94 -6.27 9.43
N ARG A 118 -10.34 -7.22 8.58
CA ARG A 118 -9.38 -8.13 7.95
C ARG A 118 -8.41 -7.35 7.06
N ASP A 119 -8.92 -6.42 6.27
CA ASP A 119 -8.10 -5.61 5.38
C ASP A 119 -7.15 -4.73 6.18
N ALA A 120 -7.62 -4.15 7.30
CA ALA A 120 -6.77 -3.35 8.18
C ALA A 120 -5.64 -4.19 8.77
N GLY A 121 -5.93 -5.43 9.14
CA GLY A 121 -4.91 -6.34 9.64
C GLY A 121 -3.85 -6.67 8.58
N MET A 122 -4.27 -6.86 7.34
CA MET A 122 -3.35 -7.14 6.24
C MET A 122 -2.44 -5.95 5.95
N VAL A 123 -2.99 -4.74 5.93
CA VAL A 123 -2.19 -3.52 5.73
C VAL A 123 -1.20 -3.33 6.87
N THR A 124 -1.64 -3.53 8.10
CA THR A 124 -0.75 -3.41 9.27
C THR A 124 0.40 -4.40 9.18
N ALA A 125 0.12 -5.64 8.76
CA ALA A 125 1.16 -6.65 8.60
C ALA A 125 2.16 -6.25 7.52
N ASP A 126 1.67 -5.70 6.41
CA ASP A 126 2.55 -5.24 5.32
C ASP A 126 3.44 -4.09 5.79
N LEU A 127 2.89 -3.11 6.50
CA LEU A 127 3.67 -1.99 7.02
C LEU A 127 4.72 -2.47 8.03
N THR A 128 4.38 -3.44 8.85
CA THR A 128 5.32 -4.02 9.81
C THR A 128 6.47 -4.71 9.09
N ARG A 129 6.18 -5.44 8.01
CA ARG A 129 7.23 -6.06 7.20
C ARG A 129 8.15 -5.04 6.57
N LEU A 130 7.59 -3.96 6.03
CA LEU A 130 8.38 -2.87 5.46
C LEU A 130 9.34 -2.29 6.50
N LYS A 131 8.83 -2.04 7.70
CA LYS A 131 9.64 -1.54 8.81
C LYS A 131 10.78 -2.50 9.14
N GLU A 132 10.47 -3.78 9.28
CA GLU A 132 11.48 -4.77 9.63
C GLU A 132 12.57 -4.89 8.58
N LEU A 133 12.17 -4.89 7.31
CA LEU A 133 13.13 -4.97 6.21
C LEU A 133 14.07 -3.77 6.20
N LEU A 134 13.54 -2.58 6.37
CA LEU A 134 14.35 -1.36 6.27
C LEU A 134 15.21 -1.14 7.50
N GLU A 135 14.72 -1.52 8.67
CA GLU A 135 15.51 -1.36 9.90
C GLU A 135 16.59 -2.42 10.05
N SER A 136 16.48 -3.52 9.32
CA SER A 136 17.49 -4.58 9.33
C SER A 136 18.60 -4.34 8.31
N ALA A 137 18.39 -3.44 7.39
CA ALA A 137 19.31 -3.20 6.30
C ALA A 137 20.49 -2.33 6.71
#